data_99ab2d9541b2ec9c635a7036d75002b3
#
_entry.id   99ab2d9541b2ec9c635a7036d75002b3
#
_cell.length_a   1.000
_cell.length_b   1.000
_cell.length_c   1.000
_cell.angle_alpha   90.00
_cell.angle_beta   90.00
_cell.angle_gamma   90.00
#
_symmetry.space_group_name_H-M   'P 1'
#
loop_
_entity.id
_entity.type
_entity.pdbx_description
1 polymer ?
#
loop_
_entity_poly.entity_id
_entity_poly.type
_entity_poly.pdbx_seq_one_letter_code
_entity_poly.pdbx_strand_id
1 'polypeptide(L)'
;DYGDVCVNYDIGWFAERGLEPPTTLADLADPAYAGMLVVQNPATSSPGLAFLLATIKHFGEPGYLDFWQALRTNGLVVVNDWETAYYTNFSASSGRGPQTMVVSYATSPAAEVIYADAEIEQSPTASILGPDTCFRQIEFVGILAGTRNRAAAERFVDFMLGLSFQEDMPLQMFVLPVNPD
;
A
#
# COMPACT_ATOMS: atom_id res chain seq x y z
N ASP A 1 10.12 0.64 11.76
CA ASP A 1 9.09 -0.25 11.20
C ASP A 1 9.31 -0.46 9.71
N TYR A 2 8.58 -1.41 9.14
CA TYR A 2 8.59 -1.69 7.71
C TYR A 2 7.25 -2.25 7.26
N GLY A 3 6.92 -2.05 5.97
CA GLY A 3 5.71 -2.58 5.37
C GLY A 3 5.92 -2.89 3.89
N ASP A 4 5.24 -3.87 3.37
CA ASP A 4 5.28 -4.19 1.96
C ASP A 4 4.12 -3.48 1.26
N VAL A 5 4.45 -2.52 0.39
CA VAL A 5 3.48 -1.81 -0.44
C VAL A 5 3.17 -2.67 -1.65
N CYS A 6 1.89 -3.02 -1.81
CA CYS A 6 1.38 -3.90 -2.86
C CYS A 6 0.13 -3.29 -3.51
N VAL A 7 -0.41 -3.92 -4.52
CA VAL A 7 -1.77 -3.63 -5.01
C VAL A 7 -2.77 -4.52 -4.27
N ASN A 8 -3.79 -3.90 -3.70
CA ASN A 8 -4.91 -4.59 -3.07
C ASN A 8 -6.12 -4.57 -4.01
N TYR A 9 -6.98 -5.59 -3.93
CA TYR A 9 -8.18 -5.69 -4.77
C TYR A 9 -9.41 -6.11 -3.97
N ASP A 10 -10.58 -5.78 -4.48
CA ASP A 10 -11.90 -6.10 -3.95
C ASP A 10 -12.31 -7.51 -4.37
N ILE A 11 -12.24 -8.48 -3.44
CA ILE A 11 -12.55 -9.89 -3.71
C ILE A 11 -13.97 -10.05 -4.21
N GLY A 12 -14.94 -9.38 -3.57
CA GLY A 12 -16.36 -9.49 -3.91
C GLY A 12 -16.65 -9.01 -5.32
N TRP A 13 -16.09 -7.87 -5.69
CA TRP A 13 -16.29 -7.29 -7.02
C TRP A 13 -15.75 -8.20 -8.14
N PHE A 14 -14.56 -8.77 -7.96
CA PHE A 14 -13.95 -9.69 -8.93
C PHE A 14 -14.76 -10.99 -9.04
N ALA A 15 -15.16 -11.57 -7.91
CA ALA A 15 -15.95 -12.80 -7.86
C ALA A 15 -17.33 -12.65 -8.52
N GLU A 16 -18.05 -11.55 -8.27
CA GLU A 16 -19.35 -11.28 -8.86
C GLU A 16 -19.33 -11.20 -10.40
N ARG A 17 -18.21 -10.80 -10.97
CA ARG A 17 -18.02 -10.66 -12.43
C ARG A 17 -17.32 -11.82 -13.09
N GLY A 18 -16.86 -12.79 -12.31
CA GLY A 18 -16.08 -13.92 -12.82
C GLY A 18 -14.80 -13.47 -13.51
N LEU A 19 -14.23 -12.33 -13.07
CA LEU A 19 -12.96 -11.82 -13.55
C LEU A 19 -11.88 -12.24 -12.56
N GLU A 20 -10.83 -12.91 -13.04
CA GLU A 20 -9.68 -13.24 -12.19
C GLU A 20 -8.89 -11.97 -11.86
N PRO A 21 -8.46 -11.77 -10.60
CA PRO A 21 -7.61 -10.64 -10.25
C PRO A 21 -6.23 -10.78 -10.91
N PRO A 22 -5.54 -9.64 -11.20
CA PRO A 22 -4.19 -9.67 -11.73
C PRO A 22 -3.23 -10.35 -10.76
N THR A 23 -2.20 -11.00 -11.28
CA THR A 23 -1.19 -11.72 -10.49
C THR A 23 0.21 -11.14 -10.62
N THR A 24 0.43 -10.29 -11.62
CA THR A 24 1.70 -9.62 -11.88
C THR A 24 1.50 -8.12 -12.08
N LEU A 25 2.60 -7.34 -12.02
CA LEU A 25 2.53 -5.91 -12.36
C LEU A 25 2.13 -5.70 -13.82
N ALA A 26 2.58 -6.56 -14.73
CA ALA A 26 2.27 -6.43 -16.15
C ALA A 26 0.77 -6.59 -16.44
N ASP A 27 0.08 -7.47 -15.72
CA ASP A 27 -1.36 -7.69 -15.89
C ASP A 27 -2.18 -6.42 -15.64
N LEU A 28 -1.71 -5.52 -14.75
CA LEU A 28 -2.40 -4.25 -14.45
C LEU A 28 -2.62 -3.36 -15.68
N ALA A 29 -1.82 -3.54 -16.71
CA ALA A 29 -1.96 -2.81 -17.97
C ALA A 29 -2.88 -3.51 -18.98
N ASP A 30 -3.41 -4.70 -18.68
CA ASP A 30 -4.35 -5.39 -19.55
C ASP A 30 -5.66 -4.61 -19.66
N PRO A 31 -6.23 -4.44 -20.86
CA PRO A 31 -7.53 -3.78 -21.06
C PRO A 31 -8.68 -4.37 -20.24
N ALA A 32 -8.59 -5.61 -19.80
CA ALA A 32 -9.58 -6.23 -18.91
C ALA A 32 -9.73 -5.47 -17.57
N TYR A 33 -8.67 -4.77 -17.11
CA TYR A 33 -8.65 -4.01 -15.87
C TYR A 33 -8.76 -2.50 -16.08
N ALA A 34 -9.29 -2.06 -17.22
CA ALA A 34 -9.40 -0.65 -17.57
C ALA A 34 -10.21 0.14 -16.53
N GLY A 35 -9.64 1.24 -16.02
CA GLY A 35 -10.25 2.14 -15.03
C GLY A 35 -10.35 1.58 -13.61
N MET A 36 -9.77 0.40 -13.34
CA MET A 36 -9.94 -0.28 -12.05
C MET A 36 -8.88 0.10 -11.01
N LEU A 37 -7.75 0.66 -11.40
CA LEU A 37 -6.63 0.93 -10.51
C LEU A 37 -6.58 2.40 -10.09
N VAL A 38 -6.47 2.63 -8.77
CA VAL A 38 -6.07 3.92 -8.20
C VAL A 38 -4.70 3.80 -7.52
N VAL A 39 -3.85 4.78 -7.76
CA VAL A 39 -2.53 4.91 -7.13
C VAL A 39 -2.36 6.31 -6.55
N GLN A 40 -1.42 6.44 -5.61
CA GLN A 40 -1.06 7.76 -5.09
C GLN A 40 0.05 8.39 -5.95
N ASN A 41 0.05 9.71 -5.98
CA ASN A 41 1.10 10.49 -6.62
C ASN A 41 2.44 10.26 -5.88
N PRO A 42 3.48 9.77 -6.56
CA PRO A 42 4.78 9.48 -5.94
C PRO A 42 5.50 10.70 -5.37
N ALA A 43 5.11 11.90 -5.78
CA ALA A 43 5.67 13.14 -5.24
C ALA A 43 5.08 13.55 -3.88
N THR A 44 3.93 13.00 -3.50
CA THR A 44 3.18 13.43 -2.31
C THR A 44 2.86 12.28 -1.34
N SER A 45 3.09 11.03 -1.75
CA SER A 45 2.74 9.84 -0.96
C SER A 45 3.83 8.77 -1.05
N SER A 46 4.27 8.27 0.11
CA SER A 46 5.28 7.20 0.19
C SER A 46 4.82 5.87 -0.41
N PRO A 47 3.57 5.39 -0.23
CA PRO A 47 3.10 4.21 -0.98
C PRO A 47 3.11 4.42 -2.50
N GLY A 48 2.76 5.62 -2.99
CA GLY A 48 2.87 5.95 -4.42
C GLY A 48 4.30 5.89 -4.92
N LEU A 49 5.26 6.41 -4.15
CA LEU A 49 6.68 6.31 -4.47
C LEU A 49 7.17 4.85 -4.43
N ALA A 50 6.77 4.08 -3.45
CA ALA A 50 7.10 2.66 -3.32
C ALA A 50 6.60 1.86 -4.54
N PHE A 51 5.38 2.10 -4.99
CA PHE A 51 4.84 1.47 -6.21
C PHE A 51 5.62 1.88 -7.46
N LEU A 52 5.97 3.16 -7.62
CA LEU A 52 6.84 3.61 -8.71
C LEU A 52 8.18 2.88 -8.69
N LEU A 53 8.82 2.75 -7.52
CA LEU A 53 10.10 2.04 -7.38
C LEU A 53 9.98 0.55 -7.68
N ALA A 54 8.88 -0.10 -7.31
CA ALA A 54 8.59 -1.48 -7.69
C ALA A 54 8.55 -1.63 -9.22
N THR A 55 7.88 -0.72 -9.92
CA THR A 55 7.79 -0.76 -11.38
C THR A 55 9.13 -0.52 -12.06
N ILE A 56 9.96 0.41 -11.54
CA ILE A 56 11.32 0.64 -12.04
C ILE A 56 12.17 -0.60 -11.86
N LYS A 57 12.11 -1.23 -10.69
CA LYS A 57 12.83 -2.48 -10.41
C LYS A 57 12.43 -3.61 -11.35
N HIS A 58 11.12 -3.76 -11.58
CA HIS A 58 10.58 -4.88 -12.36
C HIS A 58 10.82 -4.71 -13.86
N PHE A 59 10.53 -3.55 -14.42
CA PHE A 59 10.59 -3.30 -15.86
C PHE A 59 11.92 -2.70 -16.33
N GLY A 60 12.73 -2.16 -15.41
CA GLY A 60 13.97 -1.44 -15.75
C GLY A 60 13.74 -0.12 -16.51
N GLU A 61 14.82 0.56 -16.85
CA GLU A 61 14.79 1.76 -17.68
C GLU A 61 15.08 1.40 -19.16
N PRO A 62 14.26 1.89 -20.13
CA PRO A 62 13.09 2.77 -19.99
C PRO A 62 11.75 2.04 -19.80
N GLY A 63 11.74 0.72 -19.65
CA GLY A 63 10.52 -0.12 -19.69
C GLY A 63 9.43 0.32 -18.70
N TYR A 64 9.79 0.84 -17.52
CA TYR A 64 8.80 1.35 -16.58
C TYR A 64 7.99 2.53 -17.15
N LEU A 65 8.58 3.38 -18.01
CA LEU A 65 7.85 4.48 -18.65
C LEU A 65 6.78 3.97 -19.62
N ASP A 66 7.09 2.91 -20.36
CA ASP A 66 6.12 2.27 -21.26
C ASP A 66 4.97 1.64 -20.46
N PHE A 67 5.27 0.99 -19.34
CA PHE A 67 4.27 0.46 -18.42
C PHE A 67 3.35 1.57 -17.86
N TRP A 68 3.91 2.68 -17.38
CA TRP A 68 3.11 3.80 -16.88
C TRP A 68 2.30 4.48 -17.98
N GLN A 69 2.81 4.54 -19.22
CA GLN A 69 2.04 5.01 -20.37
C GLN A 69 0.86 4.06 -20.66
N ALA A 70 1.07 2.75 -20.56
CA ALA A 70 0.01 1.76 -20.73
C ALA A 70 -1.06 1.89 -19.62
N LEU A 71 -0.66 2.02 -18.35
CA LEU A 71 -1.59 2.27 -17.23
C LEU A 71 -2.43 3.54 -17.45
N ARG A 72 -1.82 4.63 -17.92
CA ARG A 72 -2.54 5.87 -18.24
C ARG A 72 -3.56 5.66 -19.35
N THR A 73 -3.18 4.95 -20.40
CA THR A 73 -4.08 4.60 -21.52
C THR A 73 -5.23 3.72 -21.02
N ASN A 74 -4.94 2.87 -20.04
CA ASN A 74 -5.90 1.98 -19.40
C ASN A 74 -6.77 2.66 -18.31
N GLY A 75 -6.71 4.00 -18.19
CA GLY A 75 -7.59 4.76 -17.30
C GLY A 75 -7.15 4.77 -15.84
N LEU A 76 -5.83 4.68 -15.58
CA LEU A 76 -5.27 4.84 -14.23
C LEU A 76 -5.76 6.11 -13.55
N VAL A 77 -6.22 5.98 -12.30
CA VAL A 77 -6.57 7.12 -11.44
C VAL A 77 -5.39 7.43 -10.51
N VAL A 78 -5.00 8.70 -10.44
CA VAL A 78 -3.91 9.16 -9.55
C VAL A 78 -4.48 10.20 -8.58
N VAL A 79 -4.27 10.00 -7.29
CA VAL A 79 -4.67 10.91 -6.21
C VAL A 79 -3.46 11.31 -5.36
N ASN A 80 -3.60 12.34 -4.52
CA ASN A 80 -2.44 12.91 -3.82
C ASN A 80 -2.03 12.18 -2.53
N ASP A 81 -2.93 11.40 -1.94
CA ASP A 81 -2.71 10.76 -0.65
C ASP A 81 -3.35 9.38 -0.56
N TRP A 82 -2.91 8.61 0.43
CA TRP A 82 -3.38 7.25 0.66
C TRP A 82 -4.83 7.21 1.13
N GLU A 83 -5.25 8.14 1.99
CA GLU A 83 -6.61 8.16 2.54
C GLU A 83 -7.64 8.37 1.43
N THR A 84 -7.38 9.30 0.50
CA THR A 84 -8.23 9.50 -0.67
C THR A 84 -8.29 8.26 -1.55
N ALA A 85 -7.14 7.61 -1.82
CA ALA A 85 -7.11 6.38 -2.61
C ALA A 85 -7.92 5.27 -1.95
N TYR A 86 -7.69 5.03 -0.65
CA TYR A 86 -8.21 3.87 0.05
C TYR A 86 -9.68 4.04 0.48
N TYR A 87 -10.04 5.19 1.07
CA TYR A 87 -11.38 5.40 1.62
C TYR A 87 -12.36 6.09 0.68
N THR A 88 -11.88 6.76 -0.38
CA THR A 88 -12.76 7.47 -1.32
C THR A 88 -12.85 6.75 -2.67
N ASN A 89 -11.72 6.31 -3.22
CA ASN A 89 -11.66 5.75 -4.57
C ASN A 89 -11.82 4.22 -4.61
N PHE A 90 -11.28 3.51 -3.63
CA PHE A 90 -11.35 2.05 -3.58
C PHE A 90 -12.77 1.57 -3.22
N SER A 91 -13.20 0.47 -3.86
CA SER A 91 -14.58 -0.02 -3.71
C SER A 91 -14.80 -0.82 -2.42
N ALA A 92 -13.76 -1.50 -1.90
CA ALA A 92 -13.94 -2.46 -0.83
C ALA A 92 -14.01 -1.82 0.55
N SER A 93 -13.03 -1.04 1.02
CA SER A 93 -12.97 -0.60 2.43
C SER A 93 -14.14 0.32 2.83
N SER A 94 -14.44 1.32 2.04
CA SER A 94 -15.63 2.16 2.21
C SER A 94 -16.86 1.59 1.48
N GLY A 95 -16.63 0.63 0.58
CA GLY A 95 -17.65 0.02 -0.27
C GLY A 95 -18.26 0.98 -1.29
N ARG A 96 -17.61 2.09 -1.64
CA ARG A 96 -18.26 3.20 -2.35
C ARG A 96 -17.47 3.76 -3.53
N GLY A 97 -16.17 3.51 -3.60
CA GLY A 97 -15.34 4.03 -4.68
C GLY A 97 -15.51 3.25 -5.99
N PRO A 98 -15.18 3.85 -7.12
CA PRO A 98 -15.29 3.20 -8.42
C PRO A 98 -14.10 2.31 -8.80
N GLN A 99 -12.96 2.41 -8.12
CA GLN A 99 -11.77 1.62 -8.41
C GLN A 99 -11.75 0.35 -7.56
N THR A 100 -11.57 -0.79 -8.21
CA THR A 100 -11.57 -2.11 -7.55
C THR A 100 -10.19 -2.61 -7.17
N MET A 101 -9.17 -1.82 -7.49
CA MET A 101 -7.78 -2.03 -7.10
C MET A 101 -7.16 -0.73 -6.60
N VAL A 102 -6.32 -0.84 -5.57
CA VAL A 102 -5.64 0.29 -4.93
C VAL A 102 -4.22 -0.08 -4.54
N VAL A 103 -3.28 0.86 -4.68
CA VAL A 103 -1.95 0.71 -4.06
C VAL A 103 -2.08 0.93 -2.56
N SER A 104 -1.72 -0.07 -1.76
CA SER A 104 -1.77 -0.04 -0.30
C SER A 104 -0.74 -1.01 0.28
N TYR A 105 -0.93 -1.46 1.52
CA TYR A 105 -0.02 -2.38 2.20
C TYR A 105 -0.51 -3.82 2.13
N ALA A 106 0.43 -4.78 2.15
CA ALA A 106 0.12 -6.21 2.24
C ALA A 106 -0.69 -6.56 3.50
N THR A 107 -0.59 -5.73 4.53
CA THR A 107 -1.31 -5.85 5.80
C THR A 107 -2.72 -5.23 5.78
N SER A 108 -3.08 -4.44 4.76
CA SER A 108 -4.41 -3.82 4.68
C SER A 108 -5.57 -4.82 4.75
N PRO A 109 -5.47 -6.02 4.14
CA PRO A 109 -6.53 -7.03 4.30
C PRO A 109 -6.78 -7.47 5.75
N ALA A 110 -5.73 -7.54 6.58
CA ALA A 110 -5.90 -7.85 8.01
C ALA A 110 -6.57 -6.69 8.76
N ALA A 111 -6.24 -5.45 8.39
CA ALA A 111 -6.88 -4.26 8.95
C ALA A 111 -8.39 -4.23 8.69
N GLU A 112 -8.85 -4.63 7.51
CA GLU A 112 -10.28 -4.72 7.19
C GLU A 112 -11.04 -5.67 8.14
N VAL A 113 -10.40 -6.75 8.57
CA VAL A 113 -11.00 -7.69 9.54
C VAL A 113 -10.99 -7.12 10.95
N ILE A 114 -9.86 -6.54 11.38
CA ILE A 114 -9.67 -6.05 12.76
C ILE A 114 -10.60 -4.86 13.05
N TYR A 115 -10.81 -3.97 12.07
CA TYR A 115 -11.57 -2.74 12.23
C TYR A 115 -12.95 -2.77 11.57
N ALA A 116 -13.45 -3.94 11.22
CA ALA A 116 -14.81 -4.08 10.73
C ALA A 116 -15.84 -3.67 11.81
N ASP A 117 -16.88 -2.96 11.41
CA ASP A 117 -17.97 -2.58 12.31
C ASP A 117 -18.73 -3.79 12.90
N ALA A 118 -18.70 -4.92 12.19
CA ALA A 118 -19.23 -6.20 12.61
C ALA A 118 -18.16 -7.28 12.47
N GLU A 119 -18.21 -8.31 13.30
CA GLU A 119 -17.29 -9.44 13.21
C GLU A 119 -17.39 -10.12 11.83
N ILE A 120 -16.27 -10.16 11.12
CA ILE A 120 -16.14 -10.85 9.83
C ILE A 120 -14.99 -11.86 9.91
N GLU A 121 -15.19 -13.04 9.36
CA GLU A 121 -14.19 -14.12 9.37
C GLU A 121 -13.14 -13.96 8.28
N GLN A 122 -13.48 -13.27 7.20
CA GLN A 122 -12.61 -13.12 6.03
C GLN A 122 -12.56 -11.66 5.58
N SER A 123 -11.38 -11.22 5.16
CA SER A 123 -11.21 -9.89 4.60
C SER A 123 -11.99 -9.74 3.28
N PRO A 124 -12.65 -8.59 3.06
CA PRO A 124 -13.24 -8.27 1.76
C PRO A 124 -12.19 -7.98 0.68
N THR A 125 -10.92 -7.84 1.08
CA THR A 125 -9.81 -7.48 0.19
C THR A 125 -8.69 -8.49 0.26
N ALA A 126 -7.87 -8.55 -0.80
CA ALA A 126 -6.63 -9.29 -0.82
C ALA A 126 -5.53 -8.50 -1.53
N SER A 127 -4.29 -8.92 -1.34
CA SER A 127 -3.11 -8.31 -1.97
C SER A 127 -2.59 -9.17 -3.12
N ILE A 128 -2.10 -8.52 -4.17
CA ILE A 128 -1.39 -9.20 -5.25
C ILE A 128 0.04 -9.48 -4.77
N LEU A 129 0.34 -10.76 -4.52
CA LEU A 129 1.59 -11.22 -3.91
C LEU A 129 2.48 -12.02 -4.88
N GLY A 130 2.38 -11.75 -6.16
CA GLY A 130 3.26 -12.34 -7.17
C GLY A 130 4.73 -11.88 -7.04
N PRO A 131 5.65 -12.49 -7.77
CA PRO A 131 7.04 -12.04 -7.80
C PRO A 131 7.17 -10.56 -8.19
N ASP A 132 7.94 -9.80 -7.44
CA ASP A 132 8.20 -8.36 -7.65
C ASP A 132 6.95 -7.45 -7.69
N THR A 133 5.80 -7.90 -7.22
CA THR A 133 4.57 -7.10 -7.19
C THR A 133 4.52 -6.11 -6.03
N CYS A 134 5.34 -6.30 -5.01
CA CYS A 134 5.39 -5.46 -3.83
C CYS A 134 6.77 -4.80 -3.66
N PHE A 135 6.80 -3.68 -2.95
CA PHE A 135 8.03 -2.98 -2.57
C PHE A 135 8.09 -2.84 -1.05
N ARG A 136 9.18 -3.33 -0.44
CA ARG A 136 9.39 -3.15 1.00
C ARG A 136 9.78 -1.72 1.31
N GLN A 137 8.89 -1.00 1.96
CA GLN A 137 9.13 0.30 2.53
C GLN A 137 9.71 0.12 3.94
N ILE A 138 10.81 0.81 4.22
CA ILE A 138 11.42 0.88 5.55
C ILE A 138 11.32 2.31 6.04
N GLU A 139 10.79 2.51 7.23
CA GLU A 139 10.64 3.81 7.84
C GLU A 139 11.71 4.06 8.87
N PHE A 140 12.22 5.28 8.88
CA PHE A 140 13.33 5.70 9.72
C PHE A 140 12.93 6.85 10.61
N VAL A 141 13.43 6.85 11.84
CA VAL A 141 13.43 7.99 12.73
C VAL A 141 14.83 8.55 12.84
N GLY A 142 14.98 9.87 12.74
CA GLY A 142 16.26 10.55 12.82
C GLY A 142 16.22 11.76 13.76
N ILE A 143 17.35 12.04 14.41
CA ILE A 143 17.53 13.23 15.25
C ILE A 143 18.09 14.35 14.38
N LEU A 144 17.36 15.46 14.30
CA LEU A 144 17.80 16.61 13.51
C LEU A 144 19.12 17.19 14.06
N ALA A 145 20.05 17.47 13.14
CA ALA A 145 21.29 18.15 13.47
C ALA A 145 21.00 19.53 14.10
N GLY A 146 21.73 19.87 15.14
CA GLY A 146 21.58 21.15 15.83
C GLY A 146 20.41 21.23 16.82
N THR A 147 19.67 20.13 17.08
CA THR A 147 18.66 20.10 18.14
C THR A 147 19.27 20.52 19.47
N ARG A 148 18.54 21.37 20.22
CA ARG A 148 18.94 21.79 21.61
C ARG A 148 18.56 20.75 22.65
N ASN A 149 17.74 19.75 22.29
CA ASN A 149 17.19 18.74 23.20
C ASN A 149 17.68 17.32 22.85
N ARG A 150 18.97 17.17 22.49
CA ARG A 150 19.51 15.91 22.00
C ARG A 150 19.23 14.73 22.94
N ALA A 151 19.48 14.88 24.22
CA ALA A 151 19.26 13.83 25.21
C ALA A 151 17.78 13.40 25.32
N ALA A 152 16.83 14.31 25.09
CA ALA A 152 15.41 13.98 25.06
C ALA A 152 15.04 13.28 23.75
N ALA A 153 15.62 13.71 22.62
CA ALA A 153 15.41 13.07 21.31
C ALA A 153 15.96 11.64 21.30
N GLU A 154 17.13 11.40 21.89
CA GLU A 154 17.71 10.05 22.01
C GLU A 154 16.78 9.14 22.83
N ARG A 155 16.31 9.58 24.01
CA ARG A 155 15.35 8.80 24.80
C ARG A 155 14.03 8.54 24.08
N PHE A 156 13.59 9.46 23.21
CA PHE A 156 12.39 9.27 22.42
C PHE A 156 12.60 8.20 21.33
N VAL A 157 13.76 8.20 20.67
CA VAL A 157 14.14 7.14 19.71
C VAL A 157 14.23 5.79 20.42
N ASP A 158 14.89 5.74 21.60
CA ASP A 158 14.96 4.50 22.39
C ASP A 158 13.57 3.98 22.79
N PHE A 159 12.64 4.88 23.16
CA PHE A 159 11.25 4.52 23.43
C PHE A 159 10.56 3.93 22.18
N MET A 160 10.72 4.56 21.01
CA MET A 160 10.15 4.07 19.76
C MET A 160 10.71 2.70 19.33
N LEU A 161 11.93 2.35 19.73
CA LEU A 161 12.55 1.05 19.49
C LEU A 161 12.23 0.02 20.60
N GLY A 162 11.66 0.47 21.69
CA GLY A 162 11.28 -0.38 22.82
C GLY A 162 10.06 -1.24 22.53
N LEU A 163 9.96 -2.39 23.23
CA LEU A 163 8.90 -3.38 23.03
C LEU A 163 7.50 -2.75 23.12
N SER A 164 7.20 -1.96 24.15
CA SER A 164 5.88 -1.35 24.35
C SER A 164 5.39 -0.47 23.20
N PHE A 165 6.29 0.15 22.43
CA PHE A 165 5.93 0.91 21.24
C PHE A 165 5.83 -0.01 20.03
N GLN A 166 6.76 -0.93 19.90
CA GLN A 166 6.87 -1.79 18.71
C GLN A 166 5.76 -2.82 18.62
N GLU A 167 5.29 -3.39 19.74
CA GLU A 167 4.18 -4.35 19.75
C GLU A 167 2.82 -3.71 19.40
N ASP A 168 2.70 -2.38 19.52
CA ASP A 168 1.48 -1.64 19.15
C ASP A 168 1.46 -1.21 17.67
N MET A 169 2.62 -1.22 17.00
CA MET A 169 2.74 -0.79 15.60
C MET A 169 1.81 -1.53 14.62
N PRO A 170 1.66 -2.87 14.67
CA PRO A 170 0.79 -3.58 13.75
C PRO A 170 -0.67 -3.13 13.82
N LEU A 171 -1.14 -2.81 15.03
CA LEU A 171 -2.53 -2.41 15.26
C LEU A 171 -2.80 -0.93 14.96
N GLN A 172 -1.80 -0.07 15.09
CA GLN A 172 -1.97 1.38 14.92
C GLN A 172 -1.59 1.88 13.53
N MET A 173 -0.59 1.26 12.92
CA MET A 173 -0.01 1.73 11.65
C MET A 173 -0.06 0.69 10.52
N PHE A 174 -0.48 -0.54 10.81
CA PHE A 174 -0.54 -1.64 9.84
C PHE A 174 0.80 -1.96 9.17
N VAL A 175 1.88 -1.72 9.88
CA VAL A 175 3.26 -2.03 9.48
C VAL A 175 3.88 -2.97 10.49
N LEU A 176 5.01 -3.56 10.14
CA LEU A 176 5.66 -4.58 10.96
C LEU A 176 6.74 -3.95 11.87
N PRO A 177 6.86 -4.38 13.12
CA PRO A 177 7.87 -3.89 14.05
C PRO A 177 9.27 -4.30 13.62
N VAL A 178 10.29 -3.55 14.04
CA VAL A 178 11.70 -3.91 13.85
C VAL A 178 12.29 -4.62 15.07
N ASN A 179 11.64 -4.51 16.23
CA ASN A 179 12.01 -5.28 17.40
C ASN A 179 11.51 -6.72 17.22
N PRO A 180 12.38 -7.73 17.29
CA PRO A 180 12.02 -9.14 17.07
C PRO A 180 11.40 -9.82 18.30
N ASP A 181 11.40 -9.17 19.49
CA ASP A 181 10.95 -9.73 20.78
C ASP A 181 9.39 -9.48 20.99
#